data_e89eb6f0a53a77b92666908117bd084c
#
_entry.id   e89eb6f0a53a77b92666908117bd084c
#
_cell.length_a   1.000
_cell.length_b   1.000
_cell.length_c   1.000
_cell.angle_alpha   90.00
_cell.angle_beta   90.00
_cell.angle_gamma   90.00
#
_symmetry.space_group_name_H-M   'P 1'
#
loop_
_entity.id
_entity.type
_entity.pdbx_description
1 polymer ?
#
loop_
_entity_poly.entity_id
_entity_poly.type
_entity_poly.pdbx_seq_one_letter_code
_entity_poly.pdbx_strand_id
1 'polypeptide(L)'
;MASSRSKLTRLPARLRQIADFVLPGQPVADVGSHHGLVPVWLVLQARVPSAIAMDLSEEAVTGTRALVDRTPGLGGRVQVRQSDGMAALSPSDGVGTLVVSGLGGGTIGSILQAAAPGALASLGRGVFQPNIGAPALRATLCALGWVIADEEVTLCGGRFYQIIAAQPLAVAAAPPPPLDEADLLFGPVLRRRRPAAWLEMLRGQEAKWARVAERVARASAEPQPQPQPQPQLHLTSSHARRAADVAGMLARIRMEIVGGDQMVVEDTV
;
A
#
# COMPACT_ATOMS: atom_id res chain seq x y z
N MET A 1 -16.06 30.14 12.84
CA MET A 1 -16.47 28.71 13.05
C MET A 1 -16.86 27.94 11.78
N ALA A 2 -16.85 28.52 10.60
CA ALA A 2 -17.18 27.84 9.33
C ALA A 2 -16.03 27.04 8.67
N SER A 3 -14.76 27.35 9.00
CA SER A 3 -13.59 26.78 8.32
C SER A 3 -13.28 25.31 8.67
N SER A 4 -13.72 24.80 9.81
CA SER A 4 -13.44 23.42 10.25
C SER A 4 -14.41 22.41 9.64
N ARG A 5 -15.67 22.80 9.37
CA ARG A 5 -16.66 21.94 8.70
C ARG A 5 -16.31 21.64 7.25
N SER A 6 -15.66 22.56 6.53
CA SER A 6 -15.35 22.42 5.11
C SER A 6 -14.24 21.38 4.84
N LYS A 7 -13.30 21.16 5.75
CA LYS A 7 -12.20 20.19 5.58
C LYS A 7 -12.63 18.74 5.79
N LEU A 8 -13.66 18.47 6.59
CA LEU A 8 -14.19 17.14 6.87
C LEU A 8 -15.28 16.69 5.88
N THR A 9 -15.87 17.60 5.12
CA THR A 9 -16.83 17.25 4.08
C THR A 9 -16.14 16.67 2.82
N ARG A 10 -14.85 16.90 2.65
CA ARG A 10 -14.09 16.44 1.48
C ARG A 10 -12.73 15.90 1.88
N LEU A 11 -12.58 14.58 1.88
CA LEU A 11 -11.27 13.95 1.98
C LEU A 11 -10.41 14.27 0.75
N PRO A 12 -9.07 14.42 0.92
CA PRO A 12 -8.14 14.35 -0.21
C PRO A 12 -8.36 13.09 -1.05
N ALA A 13 -8.18 13.19 -2.37
CA ALA A 13 -8.49 12.10 -3.31
C ALA A 13 -7.90 10.75 -2.88
N ARG A 14 -6.62 10.73 -2.47
CA ARG A 14 -5.96 9.52 -1.96
C ARG A 14 -6.68 8.91 -0.75
N LEU A 15 -7.01 9.72 0.25
CA LEU A 15 -7.69 9.24 1.46
C LEU A 15 -9.13 8.82 1.16
N ARG A 16 -9.77 9.47 0.20
CA ARG A 16 -11.11 9.10 -0.26
C ARG A 16 -11.09 7.70 -0.89
N GLN A 17 -10.14 7.40 -1.75
CA GLN A 17 -10.02 6.08 -2.34
C GLN A 17 -9.70 5.00 -1.29
N ILE A 18 -8.85 5.27 -0.29
CA ILE A 18 -8.65 4.36 0.85
C ILE A 18 -10.00 4.08 1.54
N ALA A 19 -10.77 5.14 1.84
CA ALA A 19 -12.07 5.00 2.47
C ALA A 19 -13.09 4.22 1.62
N ASP A 20 -12.98 4.29 0.29
CA ASP A 20 -13.89 3.56 -0.62
C ASP A 20 -13.69 2.04 -0.58
N PHE A 21 -12.50 1.56 -0.16
CA PHE A 21 -12.22 0.13 0.04
C PHE A 21 -12.68 -0.41 1.40
N VAL A 22 -13.06 0.44 2.36
CA VAL A 22 -13.56 0.02 3.68
C VAL A 22 -14.94 -0.61 3.53
N LEU A 23 -15.13 -1.78 4.17
CA LEU A 23 -16.41 -2.48 4.18
C LEU A 23 -17.49 -1.62 4.88
N PRO A 24 -18.61 -1.37 4.23
CA PRO A 24 -19.69 -0.60 4.85
C PRO A 24 -20.38 -1.41 5.97
N GLY A 25 -20.95 -0.68 6.94
CA GLY A 25 -21.78 -1.27 7.99
C GLY A 25 -21.02 -1.99 9.10
N GLN A 26 -19.69 -2.03 9.07
CA GLN A 26 -18.85 -2.66 10.10
C GLN A 26 -17.88 -1.63 10.70
N PRO A 27 -17.48 -1.80 11.98
CA PRO A 27 -16.46 -0.95 12.60
C PRO A 27 -15.13 -1.01 11.83
N VAL A 28 -14.39 0.11 11.83
CA VAL A 28 -13.07 0.23 11.19
C VAL A 28 -12.01 0.60 12.22
N ALA A 29 -10.81 0.04 12.09
CA ALA A 29 -9.61 0.50 12.77
C ALA A 29 -8.62 1.10 11.77
N ASP A 30 -8.04 2.26 12.09
CA ASP A 30 -7.04 2.97 11.28
C ASP A 30 -5.75 3.08 12.09
N VAL A 31 -4.70 2.38 11.66
CA VAL A 31 -3.38 2.32 12.31
C VAL A 31 -2.41 3.28 11.62
N GLY A 32 -1.75 4.12 12.41
CA GLY A 32 -0.99 5.25 11.92
C GLY A 32 -1.93 6.35 11.38
N SER A 33 -3.00 6.59 12.09
CA SER A 33 -4.11 7.45 11.67
C SER A 33 -3.73 8.93 11.55
N HIS A 34 -2.66 9.34 12.22
CA HIS A 34 -2.06 10.68 12.26
C HIS A 34 -3.07 11.78 12.59
N HIS A 35 -3.86 12.22 11.64
CA HIS A 35 -4.87 13.29 11.84
C HIS A 35 -6.30 12.77 12.03
N GLY A 36 -6.55 11.47 12.03
CA GLY A 36 -7.87 10.87 12.20
C GLY A 36 -8.87 11.16 11.07
N LEU A 37 -8.41 11.62 9.90
CA LEU A 37 -9.31 12.08 8.83
C LEU A 37 -10.17 10.96 8.25
N VAL A 38 -9.58 9.78 7.99
CA VAL A 38 -10.29 8.63 7.39
C VAL A 38 -11.36 8.10 8.33
N PRO A 39 -11.05 7.72 9.59
CA PRO A 39 -12.05 7.18 10.52
C PRO A 39 -13.15 8.18 10.84
N VAL A 40 -12.83 9.44 11.08
CA VAL A 40 -13.82 10.49 11.34
C VAL A 40 -14.75 10.70 10.13
N TRP A 41 -14.19 10.75 8.92
CA TRP A 41 -14.98 10.92 7.70
C TRP A 41 -15.93 9.74 7.49
N LEU A 42 -15.47 8.49 7.65
CA LEU A 42 -16.28 7.28 7.46
C LEU A 42 -17.49 7.25 8.40
N VAL A 43 -17.30 7.64 9.66
CA VAL A 43 -18.39 7.73 10.65
C VAL A 43 -19.36 8.87 10.32
N LEU A 44 -18.87 10.04 9.91
CA LEU A 44 -19.72 11.18 9.52
C LEU A 44 -20.57 10.87 8.28
N GLN A 45 -20.04 10.08 7.34
CA GLN A 45 -20.76 9.66 6.14
C GLN A 45 -21.70 8.45 6.41
N ALA A 46 -21.80 7.99 7.66
CA ALA A 46 -22.54 6.80 8.05
C ALA A 46 -22.16 5.53 7.25
N ARG A 47 -20.92 5.49 6.73
CA ARG A 47 -20.40 4.30 6.04
C ARG A 47 -20.05 3.17 7.00
N VAL A 48 -19.60 3.54 8.20
CA VAL A 48 -19.31 2.62 9.30
C VAL A 48 -20.01 3.08 10.58
N PRO A 49 -20.43 2.16 11.45
CA PRO A 49 -21.10 2.51 12.71
C PRO A 49 -20.16 3.17 13.72
N SER A 50 -18.90 2.76 13.75
CA SER A 50 -17.87 3.28 14.64
C SER A 50 -16.48 3.11 14.06
N ALA A 51 -15.49 3.80 14.65
CA ALA A 51 -14.11 3.73 14.23
C ALA A 51 -13.15 3.82 15.42
N ILE A 52 -11.97 3.22 15.26
CA ILE A 52 -10.84 3.33 16.19
C ILE A 52 -9.67 3.94 15.43
N ALA A 53 -9.25 5.14 15.82
CA ALA A 53 -8.06 5.79 15.30
C ALA A 53 -6.88 5.49 16.23
N MET A 54 -5.81 4.92 15.71
CA MET A 54 -4.62 4.53 16.48
C MET A 54 -3.37 5.17 15.91
N ASP A 55 -2.49 5.64 16.78
CA ASP A 55 -1.16 6.13 16.40
C ASP A 55 -0.17 5.89 17.52
N LEU A 56 1.11 5.74 17.18
CA LEU A 56 2.19 5.62 18.15
C LEU A 56 2.51 6.98 18.79
N SER A 57 2.41 8.06 18.00
CA SER A 57 2.74 9.41 18.41
C SER A 57 1.66 10.00 19.32
N GLU A 58 2.05 10.44 20.52
CA GLU A 58 1.17 11.16 21.45
C GLU A 58 0.62 12.45 20.83
N GLU A 59 1.42 13.14 20.03
CA GLU A 59 1.00 14.36 19.33
C GLU A 59 -0.13 14.04 18.34
N ALA A 60 0.01 12.97 17.53
CA ALA A 60 -1.01 12.52 16.60
C ALA A 60 -2.30 12.13 17.32
N VAL A 61 -2.19 11.40 18.44
CA VAL A 61 -3.32 10.99 19.29
C VAL A 61 -4.04 12.22 19.85
N THR A 62 -3.30 13.18 20.39
CA THR A 62 -3.86 14.44 20.94
C THR A 62 -4.54 15.26 19.85
N GLY A 63 -3.90 15.40 18.68
CA GLY A 63 -4.47 16.10 17.54
C GLY A 63 -5.76 15.43 17.02
N THR A 64 -5.80 14.10 16.99
CA THR A 64 -6.98 13.33 16.58
C THR A 64 -8.11 13.44 17.62
N ARG A 65 -7.81 13.39 18.92
CA ARG A 65 -8.81 13.63 19.98
C ARG A 65 -9.43 15.02 19.84
N ALA A 66 -8.60 16.05 19.69
CA ALA A 66 -9.07 17.42 19.47
C ALA A 66 -9.93 17.54 18.19
N LEU A 67 -9.66 16.76 17.13
CA LEU A 67 -10.52 16.70 15.96
C LEU A 67 -11.88 16.07 16.30
N VAL A 68 -11.89 14.94 16.99
CA VAL A 68 -13.11 14.22 17.38
C VAL A 68 -13.98 15.11 18.27
N ASP A 69 -13.42 15.73 19.32
CA ASP A 69 -14.14 16.56 20.28
C ASP A 69 -14.81 17.79 19.65
N ARG A 70 -14.13 18.41 18.67
CA ARG A 70 -14.69 19.58 17.96
C ARG A 70 -15.60 19.23 16.78
N THR A 71 -15.80 17.93 16.48
CA THR A 71 -16.60 17.49 15.34
C THR A 71 -17.99 17.02 15.79
N PRO A 72 -19.05 17.82 15.58
CA PRO A 72 -20.41 17.42 15.94
C PRO A 72 -20.88 16.20 15.14
N GLY A 73 -21.71 15.37 15.74
CA GLY A 73 -22.35 14.23 15.08
C GLY A 73 -21.55 12.91 15.19
N LEU A 74 -20.41 12.90 15.86
CA LEU A 74 -19.67 11.65 16.10
C LEU A 74 -20.26 10.83 17.24
N GLY A 75 -20.81 11.48 18.28
CA GLY A 75 -21.56 10.80 19.36
C GLY A 75 -20.78 9.70 20.09
N GLY A 76 -19.48 9.87 20.30
CA GLY A 76 -18.63 8.85 20.92
C GLY A 76 -18.28 7.65 20.02
N ARG A 77 -18.69 7.68 18.74
CA ARG A 77 -18.46 6.58 17.78
C ARG A 77 -17.03 6.50 17.24
N VAL A 78 -16.16 7.49 17.51
CA VAL A 78 -14.75 7.44 17.17
C VAL A 78 -13.93 7.40 18.45
N GLN A 79 -13.23 6.29 18.66
CA GLN A 79 -12.28 6.12 19.74
C GLN A 79 -10.88 6.48 19.25
N VAL A 80 -10.06 7.09 20.13
CA VAL A 80 -8.67 7.42 19.82
C VAL A 80 -7.76 6.77 20.85
N ARG A 81 -6.87 5.89 20.37
CA ARG A 81 -5.97 5.11 21.22
C ARG A 81 -4.51 5.37 20.84
N GLN A 82 -3.63 5.51 21.83
CA GLN A 82 -2.20 5.40 21.57
C GLN A 82 -1.83 3.93 21.42
N SER A 83 -1.10 3.57 20.37
CA SER A 83 -0.80 2.17 20.06
C SER A 83 0.45 2.04 19.21
N ASP A 84 1.31 1.07 19.56
CA ASP A 84 2.32 0.58 18.64
C ASP A 84 1.67 -0.45 17.69
N GLY A 85 1.49 -0.06 16.44
CA GLY A 85 0.76 -0.87 15.47
C GLY A 85 -0.64 -1.24 15.98
N MET A 86 -0.92 -2.54 16.03
CA MET A 86 -2.21 -3.11 16.43
C MET A 86 -2.30 -3.49 17.92
N ALA A 87 -1.30 -3.16 18.76
CA ALA A 87 -1.22 -3.62 20.15
C ALA A 87 -2.44 -3.24 21.01
N ALA A 88 -3.08 -2.09 20.72
CA ALA A 88 -4.28 -1.64 21.42
C ALA A 88 -5.60 -2.11 20.76
N LEU A 89 -5.55 -2.99 19.76
CA LEU A 89 -6.74 -3.57 19.12
C LEU A 89 -7.06 -4.93 19.73
N SER A 90 -8.33 -5.13 20.09
CA SER A 90 -8.84 -6.38 20.66
C SER A 90 -9.87 -7.00 19.70
N PRO A 91 -9.99 -8.35 19.66
CA PRO A 91 -11.08 -9.01 18.94
C PRO A 91 -12.48 -8.55 19.39
N SER A 92 -12.62 -8.16 20.67
CA SER A 92 -13.88 -7.62 21.22
C SER A 92 -14.28 -6.25 20.67
N ASP A 93 -13.38 -5.54 19.97
CA ASP A 93 -13.70 -4.29 19.26
C ASP A 93 -14.62 -4.51 18.05
N GLY A 94 -14.74 -5.75 17.57
CA GLY A 94 -15.63 -6.12 16.46
C GLY A 94 -15.27 -5.46 15.15
N VAL A 95 -13.98 -5.12 14.93
CA VAL A 95 -13.51 -4.44 13.73
C VAL A 95 -13.63 -5.35 12.52
N GLY A 96 -14.34 -4.89 11.50
CA GLY A 96 -14.46 -5.60 10.22
C GLY A 96 -13.40 -5.21 9.19
N THR A 97 -12.90 -3.97 9.24
CA THR A 97 -11.84 -3.49 8.34
C THR A 97 -10.69 -2.86 9.10
N LEU A 98 -9.46 -3.29 8.78
CA LEU A 98 -8.22 -2.65 9.22
C LEU A 98 -7.70 -1.75 8.10
N VAL A 99 -7.40 -0.50 8.41
CA VAL A 99 -6.71 0.43 7.50
C VAL A 99 -5.30 0.68 8.02
N VAL A 100 -4.28 0.59 7.15
CA VAL A 100 -2.90 1.01 7.44
C VAL A 100 -2.37 1.73 6.22
N SER A 101 -2.21 3.05 6.30
CA SER A 101 -1.89 3.86 5.13
C SER A 101 -0.77 4.88 5.38
N GLY A 102 -0.03 5.23 4.31
CA GLY A 102 1.01 6.26 4.38
C GLY A 102 2.34 5.80 4.97
N LEU A 103 2.53 4.50 5.21
CA LEU A 103 3.75 3.89 5.72
C LEU A 103 4.53 3.17 4.62
N GLY A 104 5.73 2.66 4.92
CA GLY A 104 6.43 1.73 4.04
C GLY A 104 5.80 0.34 4.05
N GLY A 105 5.84 -0.39 2.93
CA GLY A 105 5.29 -1.75 2.84
C GLY A 105 5.91 -2.72 3.83
N GLY A 106 7.22 -2.60 4.09
CA GLY A 106 7.90 -3.38 5.14
C GLY A 106 7.36 -3.05 6.54
N THR A 107 7.16 -1.77 6.85
CA THR A 107 6.59 -1.33 8.13
C THR A 107 5.16 -1.86 8.32
N ILE A 108 4.32 -1.77 7.26
CA ILE A 108 2.97 -2.35 7.30
C ILE A 108 3.05 -3.85 7.56
N GLY A 109 3.95 -4.55 6.84
CA GLY A 109 4.18 -5.98 7.04
C GLY A 109 4.57 -6.33 8.48
N SER A 110 5.49 -5.57 9.07
CA SER A 110 5.91 -5.76 10.48
C SER A 110 4.75 -5.54 11.46
N ILE A 111 3.91 -4.53 11.24
CA ILE A 111 2.71 -4.29 12.05
C ILE A 111 1.77 -5.49 12.00
N LEU A 112 1.54 -6.08 10.83
CA LEU A 112 0.67 -7.23 10.66
C LEU A 112 1.26 -8.49 11.30
N GLN A 113 2.57 -8.71 11.16
CA GLN A 113 3.27 -9.86 11.74
C GLN A 113 3.34 -9.80 13.29
N ALA A 114 3.40 -8.60 13.84
CA ALA A 114 3.42 -8.36 15.29
C ALA A 114 2.01 -8.40 15.92
N ALA A 115 0.94 -8.53 15.13
CA ALA A 115 -0.41 -8.55 15.64
C ALA A 115 -0.62 -9.76 16.58
N ALA A 116 -1.39 -9.54 17.65
CA ALA A 116 -1.73 -10.60 18.59
C ALA A 116 -2.41 -11.80 17.91
N PRO A 117 -2.19 -13.02 18.36
CA PRO A 117 -2.85 -14.20 17.81
C PRO A 117 -4.37 -14.01 17.73
N GLY A 118 -4.95 -14.29 16.58
CA GLY A 118 -6.40 -14.13 16.34
C GLY A 118 -6.86 -12.71 15.98
N ALA A 119 -6.07 -11.66 16.23
CA ALA A 119 -6.47 -10.30 15.88
C ALA A 119 -6.68 -10.12 14.37
N LEU A 120 -5.86 -10.76 13.54
CA LEU A 120 -6.03 -10.73 12.07
C LEU A 120 -7.16 -11.63 11.58
N ALA A 121 -7.43 -12.72 12.27
CA ALA A 121 -8.46 -13.70 11.87
C ALA A 121 -9.89 -13.16 12.03
N SER A 122 -10.11 -12.20 12.94
CA SER A 122 -11.40 -11.54 13.14
C SER A 122 -11.74 -10.49 12.08
N LEU A 123 -10.77 -10.09 11.25
CA LEU A 123 -10.94 -9.06 10.24
C LEU A 123 -11.58 -9.64 8.97
N GLY A 124 -12.55 -8.94 8.41
CA GLY A 124 -13.10 -9.23 7.09
C GLY A 124 -12.23 -8.66 5.95
N ARG A 125 -11.49 -7.56 6.21
CA ARG A 125 -10.68 -6.87 5.21
C ARG A 125 -9.53 -6.07 5.83
N GLY A 126 -8.41 -6.02 5.13
CA GLY A 126 -7.35 -5.03 5.30
C GLY A 126 -7.30 -4.10 4.09
N VAL A 127 -7.10 -2.82 4.31
CA VAL A 127 -6.88 -1.80 3.28
C VAL A 127 -5.53 -1.13 3.55
N PHE A 128 -4.61 -1.34 2.64
CA PHE A 128 -3.22 -0.94 2.82
C PHE A 128 -2.79 0.05 1.73
N GLN A 129 -2.13 1.12 2.12
CA GLN A 129 -1.53 2.03 1.16
C GLN A 129 -0.05 2.22 1.49
N PRO A 130 0.83 1.42 0.88
CA PRO A 130 2.27 1.59 1.04
C PRO A 130 2.77 2.79 0.24
N ASN A 131 3.59 3.66 0.85
CA ASN A 131 4.29 4.73 0.14
C ASN A 131 5.42 4.19 -0.77
N ILE A 132 6.03 3.09 -0.35
CA ILE A 132 7.08 2.33 -1.06
C ILE A 132 6.94 0.86 -0.68
N GLY A 133 7.51 -0.06 -1.46
CA GLY A 133 7.62 -1.48 -1.07
C GLY A 133 6.30 -2.27 -1.18
N ALA A 134 5.42 -1.91 -2.09
CA ALA A 134 4.19 -2.67 -2.37
C ALA A 134 4.46 -4.17 -2.68
N PRO A 135 5.51 -4.56 -3.44
CA PRO A 135 5.84 -5.96 -3.66
C PRO A 135 6.11 -6.74 -2.37
N ALA A 136 6.89 -6.18 -1.45
CA ALA A 136 7.19 -6.80 -0.16
C ALA A 136 5.93 -6.96 0.70
N LEU A 137 5.04 -5.97 0.66
CA LEU A 137 3.76 -6.06 1.37
C LEU A 137 2.87 -7.18 0.80
N ARG A 138 2.77 -7.31 -0.53
CA ARG A 138 2.02 -8.41 -1.16
C ARG A 138 2.56 -9.78 -0.73
N ALA A 139 3.88 -9.93 -0.75
CA ALA A 139 4.53 -11.17 -0.28
C ALA A 139 4.20 -11.46 1.19
N THR A 140 4.23 -10.44 2.06
CA THR A 140 3.86 -10.59 3.47
C THR A 140 2.40 -10.97 3.64
N LEU A 141 1.48 -10.35 2.91
CA LEU A 141 0.05 -10.68 2.96
C LEU A 141 -0.19 -12.14 2.57
N CYS A 142 0.44 -12.61 1.48
CA CYS A 142 0.36 -14.01 1.07
C CYS A 142 0.90 -14.96 2.14
N ALA A 143 2.06 -14.64 2.74
CA ALA A 143 2.66 -15.44 3.81
C ALA A 143 1.78 -15.51 5.08
N LEU A 144 0.99 -14.46 5.34
CA LEU A 144 0.00 -14.42 6.42
C LEU A 144 -1.33 -15.14 6.06
N GLY A 145 -1.42 -15.77 4.88
CA GLY A 145 -2.66 -16.43 4.43
C GLY A 145 -3.76 -15.45 4.01
N TRP A 146 -3.39 -14.26 3.53
CA TRP A 146 -4.32 -13.27 3.01
C TRP A 146 -4.34 -13.29 1.48
N VAL A 147 -5.51 -13.05 0.92
CA VAL A 147 -5.76 -12.94 -0.52
C VAL A 147 -5.88 -11.48 -0.90
N ILE A 148 -5.18 -11.06 -1.94
CA ILE A 148 -5.36 -9.73 -2.53
C ILE A 148 -6.70 -9.74 -3.29
N ALA A 149 -7.68 -9.07 -2.71
CA ALA A 149 -9.05 -9.04 -3.23
C ALA A 149 -9.25 -7.93 -4.26
N ASP A 150 -8.59 -6.78 -4.06
CA ASP A 150 -8.71 -5.62 -4.95
C ASP A 150 -7.46 -4.74 -4.87
N GLU A 151 -7.22 -3.96 -5.92
CA GLU A 151 -6.10 -3.01 -5.99
C GLU A 151 -6.47 -1.80 -6.85
N GLU A 152 -5.92 -0.65 -6.50
CA GLU A 152 -6.08 0.58 -7.25
C GLU A 152 -4.79 1.40 -7.26
N VAL A 153 -4.61 2.22 -8.30
CA VAL A 153 -3.54 3.21 -8.40
C VAL A 153 -4.16 4.59 -8.53
N THR A 154 -3.75 5.50 -7.68
CA THR A 154 -4.19 6.90 -7.74
C THR A 154 -3.02 7.84 -7.95
N LEU A 155 -3.22 8.86 -8.78
CA LEU A 155 -2.30 9.98 -8.93
C LEU A 155 -2.76 11.13 -8.03
N CYS A 156 -1.93 11.53 -7.09
CA CYS A 156 -2.21 12.64 -6.19
C CYS A 156 -0.95 13.48 -5.99
N GLY A 157 -1.03 14.79 -6.26
CA GLY A 157 0.12 15.68 -6.13
C GLY A 157 1.34 15.27 -6.97
N GLY A 158 1.13 14.73 -8.17
CA GLY A 158 2.20 14.26 -9.07
C GLY A 158 2.87 12.95 -8.64
N ARG A 159 2.31 12.22 -7.64
CA ARG A 159 2.82 10.93 -7.18
C ARG A 159 1.75 9.86 -7.30
N PHE A 160 2.17 8.67 -7.75
CA PHE A 160 1.31 7.50 -7.77
C PHE A 160 1.33 6.79 -6.42
N TYR A 161 0.15 6.40 -5.96
CA TYR A 161 -0.05 5.62 -4.75
C TYR A 161 -0.82 4.36 -5.10
N GLN A 162 -0.33 3.23 -4.63
CA GLN A 162 -1.03 1.95 -4.74
C GLN A 162 -1.86 1.72 -3.48
N ILE A 163 -3.10 1.29 -3.66
CA ILE A 163 -3.98 0.85 -2.58
C ILE A 163 -4.20 -0.65 -2.80
N ILE A 164 -4.03 -1.43 -1.74
CA ILE A 164 -4.17 -2.89 -1.75
C ILE A 164 -5.24 -3.26 -0.75
N ALA A 165 -6.33 -3.85 -1.21
CA ALA A 165 -7.34 -4.45 -0.36
C ALA A 165 -7.11 -5.97 -0.32
N ALA A 166 -6.96 -6.51 0.88
CA ALA A 166 -6.76 -7.94 1.09
C ALA A 166 -7.72 -8.46 2.15
N GLN A 167 -7.94 -9.77 2.16
CA GLN A 167 -8.82 -10.44 3.12
C GLN A 167 -8.23 -11.79 3.53
N PRO A 168 -8.50 -12.27 4.74
CA PRO A 168 -8.10 -13.62 5.13
C PRO A 168 -8.63 -14.66 4.14
N LEU A 169 -7.84 -15.69 3.84
CA LEU A 169 -8.25 -16.76 2.91
C LEU A 169 -9.56 -17.44 3.36
N ALA A 170 -9.78 -17.57 4.65
CA ALA A 170 -11.02 -18.13 5.21
C ALA A 170 -12.29 -17.34 4.85
N VAL A 171 -12.15 -16.06 4.46
CA VAL A 171 -13.26 -15.17 4.06
C VAL A 171 -13.39 -15.12 2.53
N ALA A 172 -12.39 -15.58 1.80
CA ALA A 172 -12.41 -15.60 0.34
C ALA A 172 -13.43 -16.63 -0.19
N ALA A 173 -14.17 -16.27 -1.22
CA ALA A 173 -15.17 -17.15 -1.84
C ALA A 173 -14.55 -18.42 -2.47
N ALA A 174 -13.28 -18.34 -2.91
CA ALA A 174 -12.50 -19.46 -3.41
C ALA A 174 -11.00 -19.15 -3.21
N PRO A 175 -10.14 -20.18 -3.05
CA PRO A 175 -8.71 -19.98 -3.01
C PRO A 175 -8.24 -19.42 -4.37
N PRO A 176 -7.50 -18.30 -4.39
CA PRO A 176 -6.97 -17.75 -5.62
C PRO A 176 -5.81 -18.64 -6.13
N PRO A 177 -5.47 -18.54 -7.43
CA PRO A 177 -4.24 -19.13 -7.92
C PRO A 177 -3.02 -18.55 -7.18
N PRO A 178 -1.93 -19.33 -7.05
CA PRO A 178 -0.68 -18.82 -6.51
C PRO A 178 -0.22 -17.59 -7.29
N LEU A 179 0.25 -16.56 -6.57
CA LEU A 179 0.82 -15.38 -7.19
C LEU A 179 2.21 -15.67 -7.75
N ASP A 180 2.44 -15.28 -8.99
CA ASP A 180 3.75 -15.29 -9.61
C ASP A 180 4.60 -14.07 -9.19
N GLU A 181 5.85 -14.02 -9.62
CA GLU A 181 6.74 -12.91 -9.32
C GLU A 181 6.24 -11.58 -9.89
N ALA A 182 5.63 -11.61 -11.07
CA ALA A 182 5.07 -10.41 -11.69
C ALA A 182 3.82 -9.93 -10.95
N ASP A 183 2.99 -10.82 -10.41
CA ASP A 183 1.88 -10.49 -9.54
C ASP A 183 2.35 -9.77 -8.27
N LEU A 184 3.41 -10.25 -7.66
CA LEU A 184 4.00 -9.59 -6.49
C LEU A 184 4.55 -8.20 -6.84
N LEU A 185 5.25 -8.07 -7.97
CA LEU A 185 5.86 -6.82 -8.41
C LEU A 185 4.83 -5.78 -8.81
N PHE A 186 3.86 -6.16 -9.64
CA PHE A 186 2.99 -5.22 -10.35
C PHE A 186 1.55 -5.20 -9.84
N GLY A 187 1.14 -6.19 -9.06
CA GLY A 187 -0.19 -6.34 -8.51
C GLY A 187 -1.09 -7.25 -9.35
N PRO A 188 -1.62 -8.35 -8.77
CA PRO A 188 -2.41 -9.34 -9.51
C PRO A 188 -3.71 -8.77 -10.08
N VAL A 189 -4.35 -7.83 -9.35
CA VAL A 189 -5.57 -7.18 -9.81
C VAL A 189 -5.26 -6.08 -10.82
N LEU A 190 -4.21 -5.29 -10.58
CA LEU A 190 -3.76 -4.24 -11.49
C LEU A 190 -3.35 -4.80 -12.85
N ARG A 191 -2.63 -5.94 -12.87
CA ARG A 191 -2.23 -6.63 -14.10
C ARG A 191 -3.44 -7.08 -14.92
N ARG A 192 -4.47 -7.62 -14.28
CA ARG A 192 -5.70 -8.05 -14.98
C ARG A 192 -6.52 -6.88 -15.48
N ARG A 193 -6.70 -5.82 -14.66
CA ARG A 193 -7.57 -4.67 -15.00
C ARG A 193 -6.90 -3.62 -15.87
N ARG A 194 -5.58 -3.50 -15.78
CA ARG A 194 -4.74 -2.53 -16.52
C ARG A 194 -5.28 -1.09 -16.48
N PRO A 195 -5.60 -0.52 -15.32
CA PRO A 195 -6.15 0.83 -15.25
C PRO A 195 -5.15 1.86 -15.79
N ALA A 196 -5.65 2.93 -16.42
CA ALA A 196 -4.82 3.95 -17.07
C ALA A 196 -3.75 4.54 -16.14
N ALA A 197 -4.10 4.83 -14.89
CA ALA A 197 -3.16 5.35 -13.89
C ALA A 197 -2.02 4.37 -13.57
N TRP A 198 -2.30 3.06 -13.58
CA TRP A 198 -1.29 2.03 -13.39
C TRP A 198 -0.32 1.96 -14.59
N LEU A 199 -0.84 2.00 -15.82
CA LEU A 199 0.00 2.04 -17.03
C LEU A 199 0.88 3.31 -17.06
N GLU A 200 0.33 4.45 -16.67
CA GLU A 200 1.09 5.69 -16.55
C GLU A 200 2.19 5.59 -15.50
N MET A 201 1.89 5.01 -14.34
CA MET A 201 2.87 4.70 -13.30
C MET A 201 4.00 3.81 -13.84
N LEU A 202 3.68 2.74 -14.59
CA LEU A 202 4.68 1.84 -15.17
C LEU A 202 5.57 2.54 -16.19
N ARG A 203 5.00 3.38 -17.07
CA ARG A 203 5.80 4.19 -18.03
C ARG A 203 6.75 5.13 -17.30
N GLY A 204 6.30 5.75 -16.19
CA GLY A 204 7.16 6.57 -15.32
C GLY A 204 8.30 5.77 -14.69
N GLN A 205 8.01 4.55 -14.25
CA GLN A 205 9.02 3.62 -13.72
C GLN A 205 10.00 3.18 -14.81
N GLU A 206 9.53 2.83 -16.00
CA GLU A 206 10.38 2.48 -17.14
C GLU A 206 11.37 3.60 -17.45
N ALA A 207 10.89 4.84 -17.59
CA ALA A 207 11.76 5.99 -17.86
C ALA A 207 12.79 6.22 -16.75
N LYS A 208 12.45 5.96 -15.49
CA LYS A 208 13.37 6.03 -14.36
C LYS A 208 14.45 4.95 -14.44
N TRP A 209 14.06 3.70 -14.69
CA TRP A 209 14.98 2.57 -14.78
C TRP A 209 15.88 2.66 -16.02
N ALA A 210 15.37 3.18 -17.15
CA ALA A 210 16.19 3.46 -18.34
C ALA A 210 17.33 4.44 -18.04
N ARG A 211 17.04 5.54 -17.30
CA ARG A 211 18.08 6.49 -16.84
C ARG A 211 19.08 5.85 -15.88
N VAL A 212 18.64 4.91 -15.05
CA VAL A 212 19.56 4.16 -14.17
C VAL A 212 20.46 3.24 -15.00
N ALA A 213 19.89 2.55 -16.00
CA ALA A 213 20.65 1.69 -16.92
C ALA A 213 21.75 2.48 -17.67
N GLU A 214 21.41 3.65 -18.23
CA GLU A 214 22.38 4.52 -18.90
C GLU A 214 23.53 4.95 -17.97
N ARG A 215 23.21 5.32 -16.71
CA ARG A 215 24.25 5.70 -15.74
C ARG A 215 25.16 4.53 -15.38
N VAL A 216 24.60 3.33 -15.19
CA VAL A 216 25.38 2.13 -14.92
C VAL A 216 26.28 1.79 -16.12
N ALA A 217 25.76 1.88 -17.34
CA ALA A 217 26.53 1.64 -18.56
C ALA A 217 27.71 2.64 -18.71
N ARG A 218 27.48 3.94 -18.48
CA ARG A 218 28.54 4.96 -18.51
C ARG A 218 29.62 4.71 -17.45
N ALA A 219 29.21 4.41 -16.22
CA ALA A 219 30.16 4.11 -15.14
C ALA A 219 31.01 2.85 -15.42
N SER A 220 30.48 1.89 -16.19
CA SER A 220 31.20 0.69 -16.62
C SER A 220 32.12 0.92 -17.80
N ALA A 221 31.90 1.98 -18.58
CA ALA A 221 32.70 2.34 -19.76
C ALA A 221 33.86 3.31 -19.43
N GLU A 222 33.86 3.97 -18.28
CA GLU A 222 34.97 4.83 -17.86
C GLU A 222 36.20 3.96 -17.50
N PRO A 223 37.39 4.27 -18.04
CA PRO A 223 38.61 3.56 -17.68
C PRO A 223 38.87 3.72 -16.18
N GLN A 224 38.83 2.61 -15.47
CA GLN A 224 39.19 2.63 -14.05
C GLN A 224 40.67 3.05 -13.91
N PRO A 225 41.03 3.96 -12.99
CA PRO A 225 42.41 4.24 -12.67
C PRO A 225 43.09 2.91 -12.31
N GLN A 226 44.30 2.68 -12.87
CA GLN A 226 45.02 1.42 -12.69
C GLN A 226 45.06 1.06 -11.20
N PRO A 227 44.64 -0.16 -10.83
CA PRO A 227 44.64 -0.57 -9.44
C PRO A 227 46.10 -0.63 -8.95
N GLN A 228 46.41 0.13 -7.90
CA GLN A 228 47.60 -0.14 -7.12
C GLN A 228 47.53 -1.60 -6.62
N PRO A 229 48.65 -2.31 -6.52
CA PRO A 229 48.67 -3.72 -6.14
C PRO A 229 48.21 -3.90 -4.69
N GLN A 230 46.90 -4.03 -4.50
CA GLN A 230 46.26 -4.51 -3.28
C GLN A 230 45.48 -5.79 -3.59
N PRO A 231 45.31 -6.71 -2.64
CA PRO A 231 44.69 -8.01 -2.90
C PRO A 231 43.28 -7.81 -3.43
N GLN A 232 43.02 -8.38 -4.61
CA GLN A 232 41.74 -8.31 -5.33
C GLN A 232 40.62 -8.95 -4.53
N LEU A 233 39.75 -8.16 -3.93
CA LEU A 233 38.48 -8.58 -3.39
C LEU A 233 37.35 -7.97 -4.24
N HIS A 234 36.82 -8.78 -5.17
CA HIS A 234 35.45 -8.83 -5.70
C HIS A 234 34.66 -7.54 -6.06
N LEU A 235 35.29 -6.45 -6.48
CA LEU A 235 34.55 -5.23 -6.89
C LEU A 235 33.91 -5.30 -8.29
N THR A 236 34.45 -6.13 -9.19
CA THR A 236 33.92 -6.30 -10.57
C THR A 236 32.59 -7.05 -10.61
N SER A 237 32.33 -7.97 -9.66
CA SER A 237 31.10 -8.75 -9.60
C SER A 237 29.87 -7.91 -9.17
N SER A 238 30.06 -6.84 -8.41
CA SER A 238 28.96 -6.01 -7.91
C SER A 238 28.35 -5.11 -8.99
N HIS A 239 29.17 -4.54 -9.88
CA HIS A 239 28.69 -3.69 -10.97
C HIS A 239 27.98 -4.49 -12.06
N ALA A 240 28.51 -5.66 -12.45
CA ALA A 240 27.88 -6.56 -13.41
C ALA A 240 26.53 -7.07 -12.88
N ARG A 241 26.46 -7.47 -11.60
CA ARG A 241 25.23 -7.90 -10.96
C ARG A 241 24.20 -6.77 -10.95
N ARG A 242 24.59 -5.55 -10.56
CA ARG A 242 23.70 -4.38 -10.56
C ARG A 242 23.19 -4.02 -11.96
N ALA A 243 24.02 -4.16 -13.00
CA ALA A 243 23.61 -3.94 -14.38
C ALA A 243 22.56 -4.99 -14.83
N ALA A 244 22.78 -6.26 -14.49
CA ALA A 244 21.85 -7.34 -14.76
C ALA A 244 20.50 -7.14 -14.04
N ASP A 245 20.52 -6.75 -12.77
CA ASP A 245 19.29 -6.48 -11.99
C ASP A 245 18.48 -5.32 -12.60
N VAL A 246 19.16 -4.24 -13.03
CA VAL A 246 18.52 -3.09 -13.68
C VAL A 246 17.92 -3.50 -15.03
N ALA A 247 18.66 -4.25 -15.86
CA ALA A 247 18.18 -4.72 -17.15
C ALA A 247 16.98 -5.68 -16.98
N GLY A 248 17.04 -6.58 -16.02
CA GLY A 248 15.94 -7.50 -15.70
C GLY A 248 14.68 -6.77 -15.28
N MET A 249 14.78 -5.78 -14.40
CA MET A 249 13.63 -4.97 -13.98
C MET A 249 13.04 -4.18 -15.15
N LEU A 250 13.87 -3.58 -15.99
CA LEU A 250 13.42 -2.83 -17.16
C LEU A 250 12.67 -3.73 -18.16
N ALA A 251 13.18 -4.93 -18.41
CA ALA A 251 12.53 -5.92 -19.28
C ALA A 251 11.16 -6.31 -18.75
N ARG A 252 11.03 -6.59 -17.44
CA ARG A 252 9.75 -6.92 -16.78
C ARG A 252 8.73 -5.79 -16.92
N ILE A 253 9.14 -4.55 -16.65
CA ILE A 253 8.24 -3.37 -16.80
C ILE A 253 7.75 -3.25 -18.24
N ARG A 254 8.64 -3.41 -19.23
CA ARG A 254 8.28 -3.36 -20.66
C ARG A 254 7.31 -4.47 -21.06
N MET A 255 7.54 -5.68 -20.58
CA MET A 255 6.61 -6.80 -20.81
C MET A 255 5.21 -6.49 -20.26
N GLU A 256 5.11 -5.93 -19.06
CA GLU A 256 3.82 -5.56 -18.48
C GLU A 256 3.14 -4.40 -19.24
N ILE A 257 3.89 -3.45 -19.81
CA ILE A 257 3.32 -2.38 -20.60
C ILE A 257 2.76 -2.92 -21.93
N VAL A 258 3.51 -3.77 -22.63
CA VAL A 258 3.18 -4.27 -23.97
C VAL A 258 2.21 -5.46 -23.95
N GLY A 259 2.32 -6.34 -22.96
CA GLY A 259 1.56 -7.60 -22.92
C GLY A 259 0.03 -7.48 -22.92
N GLY A 260 -0.52 -6.29 -22.84
CA GLY A 260 -1.96 -6.04 -22.99
C GLY A 260 -2.43 -5.77 -24.42
N ASP A 261 -1.55 -5.39 -25.32
CA ASP A 261 -1.95 -5.12 -26.73
C ASP A 261 -2.21 -6.43 -27.51
N GLN A 262 -1.72 -7.56 -27.02
CA GLN A 262 -1.94 -8.86 -27.67
C GLN A 262 -3.20 -9.61 -27.19
N MET A 263 -3.73 -9.29 -26.01
CA MET A 263 -4.95 -9.96 -25.49
C MET A 263 -6.28 -9.38 -26.00
N VAL A 264 -6.26 -8.22 -26.64
CA VAL A 264 -7.50 -7.58 -27.16
C VAL A 264 -7.92 -8.11 -28.53
N VAL A 265 -7.08 -8.89 -29.20
CA VAL A 265 -7.33 -9.34 -30.59
C VAL A 265 -8.01 -10.73 -30.68
N GLU A 266 -8.08 -11.52 -29.60
CA GLU A 266 -8.62 -12.88 -29.66
C GLU A 266 -10.09 -13.04 -29.22
N ASP A 267 -10.77 -12.01 -28.72
CA ASP A 267 -12.18 -12.09 -28.29
C ASP A 267 -13.18 -11.54 -29.34
N THR A 268 -12.78 -11.44 -30.61
CA THR A 268 -13.71 -11.04 -31.70
C THR A 268 -13.63 -12.03 -32.87
N VAL A 269 -14.06 -13.27 -32.65
CA VAL A 269 -14.53 -14.16 -33.72
C VAL A 269 -15.74 -14.98 -33.23
#